data_f6cfc95dc3dc006bad30e3a986415808
#
_entry.id   f6cfc95dc3dc006bad30e3a986415808
#
_cell.length_a   1.000
_cell.length_b   1.000
_cell.length_c   1.000
_cell.angle_alpha   90.00
_cell.angle_beta   90.00
_cell.angle_gamma   90.00
#
_symmetry.space_group_name_H-M   'P 1'
#
loop_
_entity.id
_entity.type
_entity.pdbx_description
1 polymer ?
#
loop_
_entity_poly.entity_id
_entity_poly.type
_entity_poly.pdbx_seq_one_letter_code
_entity_poly.pdbx_strand_id
1 'polypeptide(L)'
;AIPNVYVGSISMGANMMQALKTFKEAKEHNGPSLIIAYSPCIEQGIRGGLGNSLDEQKLLVEVGYNLLMRYNPEENKLTVDSKEPDFTNYDIVFNHELRYRNLETKNQDEYQRLYEENMNNSKLRYNYYKDLENK
;
A
#
# COMPACT_ATOMS: atom_id res chain seq x y z
N ALA A 1 -10.05 -12.42 -15.17
CA ALA A 1 -8.74 -11.73 -15.25
C ALA A 1 -8.38 -11.52 -16.72
N ILE A 2 -7.80 -10.38 -17.05
CA ILE A 2 -7.28 -10.11 -18.40
C ILE A 2 -5.93 -10.84 -18.49
N PRO A 3 -5.73 -11.77 -19.45
CA PRO A 3 -4.47 -12.50 -19.57
C PRO A 3 -3.33 -11.57 -20.04
N ASN A 4 -2.11 -11.96 -19.71
CA ASN A 4 -0.88 -11.28 -20.14
C ASN A 4 -0.79 -9.79 -19.76
N VAL A 5 -1.26 -9.41 -18.56
CA VAL A 5 -1.13 -8.05 -18.02
C VAL A 5 -0.02 -8.04 -16.97
N TYR A 6 1.01 -7.22 -17.19
CA TYR A 6 1.94 -6.88 -16.12
C TYR A 6 1.26 -5.97 -15.11
N VAL A 7 1.42 -6.23 -13.81
CA VAL A 7 0.81 -5.41 -12.75
C VAL A 7 1.86 -4.99 -11.73
N GLY A 8 1.91 -3.69 -11.43
CA GLY A 8 2.77 -3.15 -10.38
C GLY A 8 2.00 -2.27 -9.40
N SER A 9 2.26 -2.44 -8.10
CA SER A 9 1.82 -1.53 -7.04
C SER A 9 3.03 -0.81 -6.49
N ILE A 10 3.01 0.51 -6.55
CA ILE A 10 4.14 1.38 -6.18
C ILE A 10 3.72 2.49 -5.23
N SER A 11 4.69 2.99 -4.48
CA SER A 11 4.59 4.25 -3.73
C SER A 11 5.97 4.91 -3.72
N MET A 12 6.13 6.00 -4.46
CA MET A 12 7.43 6.63 -4.70
C MET A 12 8.09 7.13 -3.41
N GLY A 13 7.31 7.66 -2.47
CA GLY A 13 7.82 8.10 -1.17
C GLY A 13 8.29 6.94 -0.28
N ALA A 14 7.72 5.74 -0.47
CA ALA A 14 8.13 4.56 0.27
C ALA A 14 9.39 3.90 -0.31
N ASN A 15 9.43 3.72 -1.64
CA ASN A 15 10.56 3.08 -2.31
C ASN A 15 10.67 3.52 -3.78
N MET A 16 11.48 4.53 -4.03
CA MET A 16 11.72 5.06 -5.38
C MET A 16 12.39 4.02 -6.31
N MET A 17 13.31 3.20 -5.77
CA MET A 17 14.00 2.20 -6.58
C MET A 17 13.06 1.07 -7.03
N GLN A 18 12.12 0.66 -6.17
CA GLN A 18 11.07 -0.29 -6.54
C GLN A 18 10.16 0.31 -7.62
N ALA A 19 9.78 1.58 -7.50
CA ALA A 19 8.97 2.25 -8.51
C ALA A 19 9.68 2.31 -9.87
N LEU A 20 10.96 2.70 -9.91
CA LEU A 20 11.77 2.73 -11.15
C LEU A 20 11.88 1.34 -11.78
N LYS A 21 12.12 0.31 -10.97
CA LYS A 21 12.18 -1.08 -11.43
C LYS A 21 10.86 -1.51 -12.04
N THR A 22 9.74 -1.19 -11.37
CA THR A 22 8.37 -1.49 -11.85
C THR A 22 8.10 -0.84 -13.20
N PHE A 23 8.44 0.43 -13.38
CA PHE A 23 8.29 1.12 -14.67
C PHE A 23 9.16 0.52 -15.77
N LYS A 24 10.40 0.12 -15.44
CA LYS A 24 11.28 -0.54 -16.40
C LYS A 24 10.70 -1.87 -16.85
N GLU A 25 10.30 -2.73 -15.94
CA GLU A 25 9.70 -4.03 -16.27
C GLU A 25 8.39 -3.87 -17.07
N ALA A 26 7.54 -2.92 -16.68
CA ALA A 26 6.30 -2.61 -17.40
C ALA A 26 6.55 -2.13 -18.85
N LYS A 27 7.65 -1.38 -19.08
CA LYS A 27 8.05 -0.92 -20.42
C LYS A 27 8.61 -2.06 -21.28
N GLU A 28 9.33 -3.00 -20.66
CA GLU A 28 9.95 -4.14 -21.35
C GLU A 28 8.93 -5.25 -21.63
N HIS A 29 7.82 -5.29 -20.92
CA HIS A 29 6.75 -6.27 -21.12
C HIS A 29 6.07 -6.08 -22.48
N ASN A 30 5.95 -7.20 -23.24
CA ASN A 30 5.28 -7.22 -24.53
C ASN A 30 3.76 -7.47 -24.38
N GLY A 31 3.06 -6.52 -23.79
CA GLY A 31 1.63 -6.60 -23.50
C GLY A 31 1.14 -5.39 -22.71
N PRO A 32 -0.14 -5.40 -22.31
CA PRO A 32 -0.67 -4.32 -21.48
C PRO A 32 -0.03 -4.34 -20.08
N SER A 33 0.22 -3.16 -19.54
CA SER A 33 0.77 -2.99 -18.18
C SER A 33 -0.11 -2.06 -17.36
N LEU A 34 -0.38 -2.44 -16.12
CA LEU A 34 -1.12 -1.65 -15.13
C LEU A 34 -0.19 -1.30 -13.96
N ILE A 35 0.01 -0.02 -13.72
CA ILE A 35 0.73 0.46 -12.54
C ILE A 35 -0.24 1.20 -11.64
N ILE A 36 -0.37 0.73 -10.40
CA ILE A 36 -1.18 1.34 -9.34
C ILE A 36 -0.21 2.12 -8.45
N ALA A 37 -0.27 3.45 -8.54
CA ALA A 37 0.58 4.34 -7.75
C ALA A 37 -0.23 4.93 -6.59
N TYR A 38 0.15 4.61 -5.36
CA TYR A 38 -0.45 5.21 -4.19
C TYR A 38 0.19 6.57 -3.88
N SER A 39 -0.65 7.56 -3.68
CA SER A 39 -0.27 8.88 -3.18
C SER A 39 -1.40 9.44 -2.30
N PRO A 40 -1.11 9.99 -1.11
CA PRO A 40 -2.11 10.71 -0.32
C PRO A 40 -2.61 11.93 -1.07
N CYS A 41 -3.87 12.29 -0.83
CA CYS A 41 -4.44 13.52 -1.37
C CYS A 41 -4.70 14.56 -0.26
N ILE A 42 -5.00 15.78 -0.66
CA ILE A 42 -5.28 16.90 0.26
C ILE A 42 -6.44 16.60 1.21
N GLU A 43 -7.45 15.85 0.75
CA GLU A 43 -8.66 15.52 1.53
C GLU A 43 -8.38 14.55 2.69
N GLN A 44 -7.28 13.81 2.66
CA GLN A 44 -6.88 12.95 3.77
C GLN A 44 -6.46 13.76 5.00
N GLY A 45 -6.00 15.00 4.80
CA GLY A 45 -5.61 15.92 5.89
C GLY A 45 -4.44 15.37 6.70
N ILE A 46 -3.30 15.11 6.04
CA ILE A 46 -2.09 14.60 6.68
C ILE A 46 -1.62 15.53 7.80
N ARG A 47 -1.31 14.96 8.95
CA ARG A 47 -0.76 15.70 10.08
C ARG A 47 0.58 16.36 9.69
N GLY A 48 0.67 17.68 9.87
CA GLY A 48 1.83 18.45 9.45
C GLY A 48 1.77 18.94 8.00
N GLY A 49 0.71 18.63 7.26
CA GLY A 49 0.46 19.11 5.90
C GLY A 49 1.04 18.24 4.79
N LEU A 50 0.76 18.62 3.55
CA LEU A 50 1.16 17.85 2.35
C LEU A 50 2.67 17.80 2.12
N GLY A 51 3.46 18.66 2.75
CA GLY A 51 4.92 18.57 2.73
C GLY A 51 5.45 17.22 3.25
N ASN A 52 4.67 16.56 4.13
CA ASN A 52 4.99 15.25 4.70
C ASN A 52 4.44 14.06 3.89
N SER A 53 3.93 14.30 2.68
CA SER A 53 3.26 13.25 1.89
C SER A 53 4.18 12.06 1.54
N LEU A 54 5.47 12.30 1.33
CA LEU A 54 6.44 11.24 1.06
C LEU A 54 6.72 10.39 2.31
N ASP A 55 6.85 11.04 3.46
CA ASP A 55 7.04 10.35 4.75
C ASP A 55 5.79 9.55 5.11
N GLU A 56 4.59 10.09 4.87
CA GLU A 56 3.33 9.38 5.04
C GLU A 56 3.25 8.13 4.15
N GLN A 57 3.61 8.23 2.88
CA GLN A 57 3.68 7.07 1.98
C GLN A 57 4.58 5.97 2.53
N LYS A 58 5.74 6.35 3.09
CA LYS A 58 6.69 5.41 3.69
C LYS A 58 6.09 4.72 4.91
N LEU A 59 5.51 5.47 5.83
CA LEU A 59 4.85 4.95 7.03
C LEU A 59 3.73 3.97 6.68
N LEU A 60 2.87 4.32 5.72
CA LEU A 60 1.75 3.47 5.29
C LEU A 60 2.21 2.13 4.68
N VAL A 61 3.39 2.10 4.05
CA VAL A 61 3.98 0.84 3.58
C VAL A 61 4.61 0.06 4.72
N GLU A 62 5.31 0.71 5.65
CA GLU A 62 5.96 0.08 6.80
C GLU A 62 4.95 -0.64 7.71
N VAL A 63 3.75 -0.09 7.87
CA VAL A 63 2.68 -0.71 8.69
C VAL A 63 1.74 -1.65 7.90
N GLY A 64 1.98 -1.84 6.61
CA GLY A 64 1.19 -2.77 5.78
C GLY A 64 -0.17 -2.25 5.32
N TYR A 65 -0.46 -0.96 5.50
CA TYR A 65 -1.66 -0.34 4.94
C TYR A 65 -1.62 -0.35 3.40
N ASN A 66 -0.46 -0.04 2.82
CA ASN A 66 -0.19 -0.16 1.40
C ASN A 66 0.93 -1.18 1.16
N LEU A 67 0.83 -1.97 0.08
CA LEU A 67 1.82 -2.97 -0.27
C LEU A 67 2.45 -2.68 -1.64
N LEU A 68 3.76 -2.80 -1.68
CA LEU A 68 4.54 -2.74 -2.91
C LEU A 68 4.68 -4.15 -3.47
N MET A 69 4.30 -4.36 -4.73
CA MET A 69 4.38 -5.66 -5.37
C MET A 69 4.44 -5.54 -6.89
N ARG A 70 4.89 -6.60 -7.55
CA ARG A 70 4.94 -6.72 -9.00
C ARG A 70 4.50 -8.12 -9.41
N TYR A 71 3.70 -8.19 -10.45
CA TYR A 71 3.33 -9.45 -11.10
C TYR A 71 3.80 -9.45 -12.55
N ASN A 72 4.66 -10.40 -12.89
CA ASN A 72 5.12 -10.65 -14.24
C ASN A 72 4.32 -11.83 -14.85
N PRO A 73 3.47 -11.59 -15.85
CA PRO A 73 2.65 -12.64 -16.44
C PRO A 73 3.45 -13.65 -17.30
N GLU A 74 4.61 -13.26 -17.84
CA GLU A 74 5.45 -14.14 -18.65
C GLU A 74 6.09 -15.25 -17.79
N GLU A 75 6.48 -14.89 -16.57
CA GLU A 75 7.04 -15.82 -15.58
C GLU A 75 5.96 -16.42 -14.67
N ASN A 76 4.71 -15.95 -14.78
CA ASN A 76 3.62 -16.23 -13.84
C ASN A 76 4.06 -16.01 -12.39
N LYS A 77 4.79 -14.91 -12.14
CA LYS A 77 5.46 -14.66 -10.87
C LYS A 77 4.96 -13.38 -10.22
N LEU A 78 4.49 -13.51 -8.98
CA LEU A 78 4.27 -12.40 -8.07
C LEU A 78 5.52 -12.18 -7.22
N THR A 79 5.90 -10.92 -7.01
CA THR A 79 6.95 -10.50 -6.07
C THR A 79 6.37 -9.47 -5.12
N VAL A 80 6.41 -9.75 -3.82
CA VAL A 80 6.04 -8.81 -2.77
C VAL A 80 7.30 -8.04 -2.35
N ASP A 81 7.41 -6.80 -2.82
CA ASP A 81 8.58 -5.94 -2.58
C ASP A 81 8.56 -5.28 -1.19
N SER A 82 7.38 -5.20 -0.54
CA SER A 82 7.27 -4.75 0.84
C SER A 82 7.98 -5.70 1.79
N LYS A 83 8.69 -5.14 2.76
CA LYS A 83 9.17 -5.91 3.92
C LYS A 83 7.98 -6.39 4.74
N GLU A 84 8.25 -7.29 5.70
CA GLU A 84 7.24 -7.67 6.68
C GLU A 84 6.73 -6.43 7.43
N PRO A 85 5.41 -6.18 7.42
CA PRO A 85 4.86 -4.98 8.03
C PRO A 85 4.93 -4.99 9.55
N ASP A 86 5.19 -3.83 10.12
CA ASP A 86 5.10 -3.62 11.57
C ASP A 86 3.67 -3.23 11.97
N PHE A 87 2.84 -4.23 12.18
CA PHE A 87 1.44 -4.02 12.60
C PHE A 87 1.30 -3.49 14.04
N THR A 88 2.37 -3.44 14.83
CA THR A 88 2.31 -2.87 16.19
C THR A 88 2.15 -1.36 16.17
N ASN A 89 2.59 -0.71 15.09
CA ASN A 89 2.47 0.72 14.84
C ASN A 89 1.35 1.09 13.86
N TYR A 90 0.35 0.20 13.67
CA TYR A 90 -0.72 0.42 12.70
C TYR A 90 -1.61 1.62 13.02
N ASP A 91 -1.64 2.06 14.27
CA ASP A 91 -2.35 3.26 14.74
C ASP A 91 -1.88 4.55 14.03
N ILE A 92 -0.67 4.57 13.46
CA ILE A 92 -0.15 5.67 12.65
C ILE A 92 -1.12 6.04 11.53
N VAL A 93 -1.72 5.05 10.84
CA VAL A 93 -2.69 5.27 9.76
C VAL A 93 -3.86 6.13 10.22
N PHE A 94 -4.38 5.83 11.41
CA PHE A 94 -5.56 6.47 11.97
C PHE A 94 -5.24 7.81 12.66
N ASN A 95 -4.04 7.92 13.25
CA ASN A 95 -3.61 9.12 13.96
C ASN A 95 -3.06 10.21 13.05
N HIS A 96 -2.54 9.88 11.88
CA HIS A 96 -1.94 10.84 10.97
C HIS A 96 -2.94 11.49 10.01
N GLU A 97 -4.06 10.86 9.72
CA GLU A 97 -5.04 11.38 8.77
C GLU A 97 -6.26 11.99 9.47
N LEU A 98 -6.59 13.23 9.12
CA LEU A 98 -7.70 13.97 9.73
C LEU A 98 -9.05 13.24 9.57
N ARG A 99 -9.26 12.54 8.46
CA ARG A 99 -10.49 11.78 8.20
C ARG A 99 -10.79 10.75 9.29
N TYR A 100 -9.77 10.05 9.79
CA TYR A 100 -9.93 9.08 10.86
C TYR A 100 -10.03 9.73 12.24
N ARG A 101 -9.23 10.77 12.52
CA ARG A 101 -9.30 11.52 13.78
C ARG A 101 -10.66 12.19 13.99
N ASN A 102 -11.27 12.67 12.92
CA ASN A 102 -12.62 13.23 12.98
C ASN A 102 -13.67 12.18 13.35
N LEU A 103 -13.47 10.94 12.91
CA LEU A 103 -14.35 9.83 13.29
C LEU A 103 -14.19 9.48 14.77
N GLU A 104 -12.95 9.41 15.28
CA GLU A 104 -12.67 9.19 16.69
C GLU A 104 -13.42 10.16 17.60
N THR A 105 -13.38 11.46 17.23
CA THR A 105 -14.07 12.51 17.99
C THR A 105 -15.61 12.40 17.94
N LYS A 106 -16.15 11.93 16.81
CA LYS A 106 -17.61 11.86 16.60
C LYS A 106 -18.23 10.56 17.08
N ASN A 107 -17.52 9.45 16.95
CA ASN A 107 -18.02 8.12 17.27
C ASN A 107 -16.86 7.17 17.58
N GLN A 108 -16.48 7.10 18.85
CA GLN A 108 -15.36 6.28 19.34
C GLN A 108 -15.55 4.78 19.08
N ASP A 109 -16.76 4.25 19.26
CA ASP A 109 -17.03 2.82 19.07
C ASP A 109 -16.84 2.42 17.61
N GLU A 110 -17.36 3.23 16.70
CA GLU A 110 -17.19 3.01 15.26
C GLU A 110 -15.74 3.18 14.81
N TYR A 111 -15.01 4.15 15.38
CA TYR A 111 -13.58 4.32 15.14
C TYR A 111 -12.81 3.05 15.53
N GLN A 112 -13.05 2.54 16.74
CA GLN A 112 -12.35 1.33 17.22
C GLN A 112 -12.68 0.11 16.35
N ARG A 113 -13.95 -0.09 16.01
CA ARG A 113 -14.39 -1.17 15.12
C ARG A 113 -13.67 -1.10 13.75
N LEU A 114 -13.66 0.07 13.12
CA LEU A 114 -13.04 0.26 11.81
C LEU A 114 -11.52 0.14 11.86
N TYR A 115 -10.88 0.58 12.94
CA TYR A 115 -9.45 0.40 13.17
C TYR A 115 -9.08 -1.09 13.18
N GLU A 116 -9.75 -1.88 14.00
CA GLU A 116 -9.50 -3.31 14.13
C GLU A 116 -9.75 -4.06 12.83
N GLU A 117 -10.86 -3.76 12.17
CA GLU A 117 -11.22 -4.35 10.88
C GLU A 117 -10.19 -4.01 9.79
N ASN A 118 -9.76 -2.76 9.71
CA ASN A 118 -8.78 -2.30 8.72
C ASN A 118 -7.41 -2.95 8.95
N MET A 119 -6.94 -3.01 10.19
CA MET A 119 -5.69 -3.67 10.55
C MET A 119 -5.74 -5.18 10.21
N ASN A 120 -6.83 -5.87 10.57
CA ASN A 120 -7.00 -7.29 10.28
C ASN A 120 -7.03 -7.55 8.77
N ASN A 121 -7.74 -6.72 8.00
CA ASN A 121 -7.77 -6.81 6.54
C ASN A 121 -6.39 -6.59 5.92
N SER A 122 -5.59 -5.69 6.48
CA SER A 122 -4.20 -5.46 6.02
C SER A 122 -3.30 -6.67 6.28
N LYS A 123 -3.43 -7.32 7.45
CA LYS A 123 -2.74 -8.58 7.77
C LYS A 123 -3.13 -9.72 6.81
N LEU A 124 -4.43 -9.91 6.61
CA LEU A 124 -4.95 -10.94 5.71
C LEU A 124 -4.46 -10.72 4.27
N ARG A 125 -4.48 -9.47 3.81
CA ARG A 125 -4.00 -9.10 2.47
C ARG A 125 -2.51 -9.36 2.30
N TYR A 126 -1.67 -8.99 3.27
CA TYR A 126 -0.24 -9.26 3.24
C TYR A 126 0.03 -10.77 3.16
N ASN A 127 -0.57 -11.56 4.05
CA ASN A 127 -0.41 -13.01 4.08
C ASN A 127 -0.88 -13.65 2.77
N TYR A 128 -2.02 -13.22 2.23
CA TYR A 128 -2.54 -13.72 0.95
C TYR A 128 -1.53 -13.51 -0.20
N TYR A 129 -0.92 -12.33 -0.31
CA TYR A 129 0.05 -12.08 -1.37
C TYR A 129 1.38 -12.80 -1.12
N LYS A 130 1.80 -12.98 0.13
CA LYS A 130 2.98 -13.80 0.46
C LYS A 130 2.76 -15.28 0.13
N ASP A 131 1.58 -15.80 0.37
CA ASP A 131 1.22 -17.17 0.00
C ASP A 131 1.20 -17.35 -1.52
N LEU A 132 0.75 -16.34 -2.27
CA LEU A 132 0.79 -16.36 -3.74
C LEU A 132 2.22 -16.27 -4.29
N GLU A 133 3.10 -15.50 -3.66
CA GLU A 133 4.52 -15.38 -4.05
C GLU A 133 5.26 -16.70 -3.93
N ASN A 134 4.87 -17.55 -2.96
CA ASN A 134 5.52 -18.83 -2.65
C ASN A 134 4.96 -20.02 -3.44
N LYS A 135 3.96 -19.79 -4.29
CA LYS A 135 3.37 -20.83 -5.17
C LYS A 135 4.05 -20.86 -6.52
#